data_fd15eeb091ebe4bd21ade07f55d905ec
#
_entry.id   fd15eeb091ebe4bd21ade07f55d905ec
#
_cell.length_a   1.000
_cell.length_b   1.000
_cell.length_c   1.000
_cell.angle_alpha   90.00
_cell.angle_beta   90.00
_cell.angle_gamma   90.00
#
_symmetry.space_group_name_H-M   'P 1'
#
loop_
_entity.id
_entity.type
_entity.pdbx_description
1 polymer ?
#
loop_
_entity_poly.entity_id
_entity_poly.type
_entity_poly.pdbx_seq_one_letter_code
_entity_poly.pdbx_strand_id
1 'polypeptide(L)'
;MNKRRRRLLAGVGTAGLASIAGCSSLDFIRGEEALGFEADPARVTDSAVAESGYTESRTDSDTIVREFSAAGQSREVEVTNQLAEYDRGITVFGQRFRGALFVVLSTPQVDLFDRTFNPVGEMDTDELIEMIQERYDEIGDVTREAERQAELLGESREVVTYRAEGEFLPTSLPVSLVDLTVHISEAVAVGDDFVLCVGIHPREIDDTDAIDSLLAGVEHQG
;
A
#
# COMPACT_ATOMS: atom_id res chain seq x y z
N MET A 1 -65.96 -42.56 16.64
CA MET A 1 -65.90 -41.33 15.85
C MET A 1 -64.59 -40.59 16.18
N ASN A 2 -63.56 -40.77 15.37
CA ASN A 2 -62.21 -40.34 15.64
C ASN A 2 -61.83 -39.26 14.66
N LYS A 3 -61.64 -38.01 15.20
CA LYS A 3 -61.06 -36.88 14.44
C LYS A 3 -59.57 -36.98 14.45
N ARG A 4 -58.92 -37.28 13.32
CA ARG A 4 -57.48 -37.25 13.08
C ARG A 4 -57.04 -35.78 12.97
N ARG A 5 -56.18 -35.33 13.88
CA ARG A 5 -55.47 -34.03 13.81
C ARG A 5 -54.28 -34.23 12.86
N ARG A 6 -54.26 -33.53 11.73
CA ARG A 6 -53.10 -33.32 10.88
C ARG A 6 -52.20 -32.26 11.50
N ARG A 7 -51.00 -32.63 11.89
CA ARG A 7 -49.91 -31.71 12.23
C ARG A 7 -49.26 -31.25 10.94
N LEU A 8 -49.32 -29.94 10.65
CA LEU A 8 -48.53 -29.25 9.64
C LEU A 8 -47.16 -28.96 10.26
N LEU A 9 -46.12 -29.55 9.73
CA LEU A 9 -44.74 -29.20 9.99
C LEU A 9 -44.43 -27.93 9.17
N ALA A 10 -44.29 -26.78 9.84
CA ALA A 10 -43.74 -25.59 9.25
C ALA A 10 -42.22 -25.75 9.10
N GLY A 11 -41.75 -25.85 7.87
CA GLY A 11 -40.33 -25.78 7.54
C GLY A 11 -39.84 -24.37 7.76
N VAL A 12 -38.88 -24.20 8.66
CA VAL A 12 -38.12 -22.96 8.83
C VAL A 12 -37.09 -22.94 7.69
N GLY A 13 -37.39 -22.16 6.66
CA GLY A 13 -36.41 -21.81 5.64
C GLY A 13 -35.37 -20.87 6.24
N THR A 14 -34.14 -21.32 6.35
CA THR A 14 -32.98 -20.44 6.58
C THR A 14 -32.83 -19.55 5.37
N ALA A 15 -33.29 -18.31 5.50
CA ALA A 15 -32.93 -17.26 4.56
C ALA A 15 -31.42 -17.03 4.70
N GLY A 16 -30.69 -17.37 3.66
CA GLY A 16 -29.28 -17.00 3.55
C GLY A 16 -29.16 -15.49 3.58
N LEU A 17 -28.27 -15.02 4.42
CA LEU A 17 -27.80 -13.63 4.40
C LEU A 17 -27.07 -13.43 3.07
N ALA A 18 -27.81 -12.98 2.05
CA ALA A 18 -27.23 -12.43 0.85
C ALA A 18 -26.50 -11.14 1.25
N SER A 19 -25.22 -11.17 1.08
CA SER A 19 -24.23 -10.11 1.22
C SER A 19 -24.75 -8.73 0.82
N ILE A 20 -24.58 -7.78 1.74
CA ILE A 20 -24.96 -6.38 1.68
C ILE A 20 -23.98 -5.56 0.81
N ALA A 21 -23.46 -6.09 -0.25
CA ALA A 21 -22.60 -5.36 -1.19
C ALA A 21 -23.39 -4.42 -2.14
N GLY A 22 -24.71 -4.37 -2.03
CA GLY A 22 -25.56 -3.58 -2.92
C GLY A 22 -26.15 -2.30 -2.33
N CYS A 23 -26.01 -2.03 -1.02
CA CYS A 23 -26.66 -0.87 -0.39
C CYS A 23 -25.83 0.41 -0.44
N SER A 24 -24.50 0.33 -0.38
CA SER A 24 -23.61 1.51 -0.36
C SER A 24 -23.63 2.32 -1.66
N SER A 25 -23.80 1.67 -2.81
CA SER A 25 -23.89 2.39 -4.08
C SER A 25 -25.18 3.20 -4.28
N LEU A 26 -26.28 2.80 -3.65
CA LEU A 26 -27.56 3.53 -3.72
C LEU A 26 -27.56 4.74 -2.78
N ASP A 27 -26.95 4.64 -1.62
CA ASP A 27 -26.84 5.74 -0.65
C ASP A 27 -25.82 6.79 -1.15
N PHE A 28 -24.75 6.35 -1.82
CA PHE A 28 -23.85 7.22 -2.57
C PHE A 28 -24.59 8.02 -3.65
N ILE A 29 -25.43 7.38 -4.48
CA ILE A 29 -26.22 8.05 -5.52
C ILE A 29 -27.22 9.03 -4.90
N ARG A 30 -27.74 8.74 -3.71
CA ARG A 30 -28.67 9.64 -2.97
C ARG A 30 -27.97 10.78 -2.25
N GLY A 31 -26.64 10.70 -2.06
CA GLY A 31 -25.85 11.75 -1.43
C GLY A 31 -25.93 11.78 0.09
N GLU A 32 -26.23 10.67 0.71
CA GLU A 32 -26.43 10.59 2.14
C GLU A 32 -25.11 10.26 2.91
N GLU A 33 -24.13 9.58 2.25
CA GLU A 33 -22.83 9.25 2.87
C GLU A 33 -21.69 9.29 1.84
N ALA A 34 -20.46 9.56 2.30
CA ALA A 34 -19.23 9.37 1.53
C ALA A 34 -19.02 7.87 1.27
N LEU A 35 -18.42 7.53 0.14
CA LEU A 35 -18.06 6.16 -0.18
C LEU A 35 -16.64 5.89 0.35
N GLY A 36 -16.53 5.03 1.35
CA GLY A 36 -15.25 4.64 1.94
C GLY A 36 -14.71 3.36 1.32
N PHE A 37 -13.42 3.39 0.96
CA PHE A 37 -12.62 2.25 0.57
C PHE A 37 -11.42 2.17 1.48
N GLU A 38 -11.18 1.03 2.09
CA GLU A 38 -10.06 0.80 3.00
C GLU A 38 -9.30 -0.44 2.56
N ALA A 39 -7.97 -0.31 2.43
CA ALA A 39 -7.11 -1.42 2.13
C ALA A 39 -6.86 -2.29 3.36
N ASP A 40 -6.70 -3.58 3.15
CA ASP A 40 -6.16 -4.48 4.16
C ASP A 40 -4.64 -4.29 4.32
N PRO A 41 -4.09 -4.47 5.53
CA PRO A 41 -2.67 -4.28 5.77
C PRO A 41 -1.81 -5.30 5.01
N ALA A 42 -0.72 -4.82 4.40
CA ALA A 42 0.36 -5.65 3.91
C ALA A 42 1.61 -5.43 4.76
N ARG A 43 2.33 -6.50 5.13
CA ARG A 43 3.49 -6.45 6.02
C ARG A 43 4.57 -7.44 5.61
N VAL A 44 5.80 -7.15 6.01
CA VAL A 44 6.90 -8.11 5.87
C VAL A 44 6.84 -9.12 7.02
N THR A 45 7.04 -10.40 6.72
CA THR A 45 7.13 -11.46 7.73
C THR A 45 8.25 -11.22 8.72
N ASP A 46 8.07 -11.64 9.99
CA ASP A 46 9.10 -11.52 11.03
C ASP A 46 10.43 -12.18 10.64
N SER A 47 10.39 -13.28 9.88
CA SER A 47 11.58 -13.97 9.38
C SER A 47 12.38 -13.12 8.41
N ALA A 48 11.74 -12.51 7.41
CA ALA A 48 12.40 -11.65 6.44
C ALA A 48 12.94 -10.37 7.08
N VAL A 49 12.19 -9.79 8.02
CA VAL A 49 12.66 -8.65 8.83
C VAL A 49 13.93 -9.02 9.60
N ALA A 50 13.95 -10.17 10.28
CA ALA A 50 15.11 -10.61 11.05
C ALA A 50 16.34 -10.92 10.18
N GLU A 51 16.14 -11.48 8.99
CA GLU A 51 17.22 -11.83 8.05
C GLU A 51 17.81 -10.60 7.35
N SER A 52 16.99 -9.59 7.03
CA SER A 52 17.43 -8.36 6.36
C SER A 52 18.18 -7.38 7.30
N GLY A 53 18.03 -7.54 8.60
CA GLY A 53 18.58 -6.61 9.61
C GLY A 53 17.78 -5.31 9.74
N TYR A 54 16.57 -5.26 9.15
CA TYR A 54 15.61 -4.20 9.35
C TYR A 54 14.78 -4.45 10.63
N THR A 55 14.05 -3.43 11.05
CA THR A 55 13.08 -3.52 12.15
C THR A 55 11.84 -2.73 11.77
N GLU A 56 10.66 -3.24 12.08
CA GLU A 56 9.43 -2.46 11.92
C GLU A 56 9.53 -1.20 12.78
N SER A 57 9.41 -0.04 12.15
CA SER A 57 9.53 1.26 12.81
C SER A 57 8.19 1.94 13.01
N ARG A 58 7.25 1.72 12.09
CA ARG A 58 5.93 2.35 12.12
C ARG A 58 4.92 1.56 11.29
N THR A 59 3.67 1.54 11.75
CA THR A 59 2.51 1.22 10.93
C THR A 59 1.52 2.37 11.05
N ASP A 60 0.94 2.76 9.93
CA ASP A 60 0.02 3.90 9.85
C ASP A 60 -1.05 3.67 8.80
N SER A 61 -2.14 4.43 8.89
CA SER A 61 -3.15 4.53 7.86
C SER A 61 -3.32 5.98 7.41
N ASP A 62 -3.38 6.20 6.11
CA ASP A 62 -3.55 7.53 5.52
C ASP A 62 -4.86 7.57 4.72
N THR A 63 -5.80 8.41 5.14
CA THR A 63 -7.07 8.58 4.47
C THR A 63 -7.06 9.81 3.57
N ILE A 64 -7.27 9.59 2.28
CA ILE A 64 -7.35 10.63 1.26
C ILE A 64 -8.82 10.79 0.86
N VAL A 65 -9.32 12.02 0.95
CA VAL A 65 -10.67 12.36 0.48
C VAL A 65 -10.58 12.97 -0.91
N ARG A 66 -11.32 12.40 -1.86
CA ARG A 66 -11.41 12.88 -3.25
C ARG A 66 -12.85 13.18 -3.60
N GLU A 67 -13.07 14.32 -4.25
CA GLU A 67 -14.38 14.64 -4.81
C GLU A 67 -14.54 13.98 -6.17
N PHE A 68 -15.57 13.18 -6.31
CA PHE A 68 -15.94 12.51 -7.54
C PHE A 68 -17.22 13.13 -8.12
N SER A 69 -17.21 13.44 -9.42
CA SER A 69 -18.37 13.98 -10.12
C SER A 69 -18.85 13.04 -11.23
N ALA A 70 -20.10 12.58 -11.13
CA ALA A 70 -20.75 11.80 -12.17
C ALA A 70 -22.19 12.28 -12.37
N ALA A 71 -22.64 12.35 -13.62
CA ALA A 71 -24.01 12.74 -14.01
C ALA A 71 -24.47 14.09 -13.41
N GLY A 72 -23.53 15.03 -13.19
CA GLY A 72 -23.84 16.38 -12.65
C GLY A 72 -24.00 16.42 -11.12
N GLN A 73 -23.60 15.35 -10.42
CA GLN A 73 -23.53 15.30 -8.96
C GLN A 73 -22.10 15.06 -8.52
N SER A 74 -21.65 15.77 -7.49
CA SER A 74 -20.36 15.55 -6.83
C SER A 74 -20.55 14.78 -5.53
N ARG A 75 -19.62 13.86 -5.24
CA ARG A 75 -19.58 13.06 -4.01
C ARG A 75 -18.16 12.93 -3.52
N GLU A 76 -18.02 12.80 -2.22
CA GLU A 76 -16.76 12.48 -1.59
C GLU A 76 -16.53 10.97 -1.60
N VAL A 77 -15.31 10.57 -1.95
CA VAL A 77 -14.81 9.22 -1.86
C VAL A 77 -13.61 9.26 -0.91
N GLU A 78 -13.68 8.47 0.14
CA GLU A 78 -12.61 8.30 1.12
C GLU A 78 -11.81 7.05 0.77
N VAL A 79 -10.50 7.19 0.59
CA VAL A 79 -9.58 6.10 0.29
C VAL A 79 -8.59 6.00 1.44
N THR A 80 -8.62 4.91 2.18
CA THR A 80 -7.72 4.66 3.30
C THR A 80 -6.64 3.66 2.88
N ASN A 81 -5.41 4.15 2.79
CA ASN A 81 -4.23 3.36 2.53
C ASN A 81 -3.63 2.84 3.83
N GLN A 82 -2.97 1.68 3.77
CA GLN A 82 -2.20 1.11 4.88
C GLN A 82 -0.71 1.15 4.57
N LEU A 83 0.10 1.59 5.52
CA LEU A 83 1.54 1.70 5.40
C LEU A 83 2.24 0.90 6.51
N ALA A 84 3.27 0.15 6.14
CA ALA A 84 4.20 -0.45 7.08
C ALA A 84 5.62 0.01 6.73
N GLU A 85 6.30 0.62 7.69
CA GLU A 85 7.66 1.13 7.53
C GLU A 85 8.63 0.27 8.33
N TYR A 86 9.73 -0.08 7.69
CA TYR A 86 10.85 -0.80 8.27
C TYR A 86 12.11 0.02 8.11
N ASP A 87 12.91 0.17 9.15
CA ASP A 87 14.17 0.86 9.06
C ASP A 87 15.36 -0.02 9.48
N ARG A 88 16.50 0.23 8.84
CA ARG A 88 17.78 -0.28 9.29
C ARG A 88 18.62 0.90 9.79
N GLY A 89 18.84 0.93 11.10
CA GLY A 89 19.59 1.98 11.75
C GLY A 89 21.09 1.77 11.66
N ILE A 90 21.83 2.88 11.54
CA ILE A 90 23.28 2.94 11.76
C ILE A 90 23.57 3.65 13.09
N THR A 91 24.60 3.21 13.80
CA THR A 91 25.01 3.87 15.05
C THR A 91 26.25 4.71 14.78
N VAL A 92 26.12 6.03 14.96
CA VAL A 92 27.21 6.98 14.81
C VAL A 92 27.37 7.73 16.14
N PHE A 93 28.55 7.70 16.72
CA PHE A 93 28.86 8.31 18.04
C PHE A 93 27.89 7.90 19.17
N GLY A 94 27.41 6.64 19.14
CA GLY A 94 26.49 6.12 20.14
C GLY A 94 25.01 6.54 19.96
N GLN A 95 24.68 7.23 18.90
CA GLN A 95 23.31 7.56 18.50
C GLN A 95 22.89 6.73 17.29
N ARG A 96 21.66 6.19 17.32
CA ARG A 96 21.09 5.48 16.20
C ARG A 96 20.45 6.46 15.23
N PHE A 97 20.82 6.35 13.96
CA PHE A 97 20.22 7.09 12.84
C PHE A 97 19.57 6.10 11.88
N ARG A 98 18.58 6.56 11.15
CA ARG A 98 17.99 5.80 10.05
C ARG A 98 19.03 5.69 8.93
N GLY A 99 19.45 4.47 8.61
CA GLY A 99 20.45 4.18 7.57
C GLY A 99 19.83 3.67 6.27
N ALA A 100 18.64 3.08 6.35
CA ALA A 100 17.85 2.65 5.20
C ALA A 100 16.37 2.58 5.62
N LEU A 101 15.47 2.69 4.65
CA LEU A 101 14.03 2.63 4.82
C LEU A 101 13.43 1.65 3.80
N PHE A 102 12.49 0.85 4.24
CA PHE A 102 11.64 0.05 3.38
C PHE A 102 10.18 0.29 3.76
N VAL A 103 9.34 0.57 2.78
CA VAL A 103 7.92 0.87 2.95
C VAL A 103 7.10 -0.12 2.14
N VAL A 104 6.10 -0.70 2.78
CA VAL A 104 5.04 -1.45 2.11
C VAL A 104 3.79 -0.58 2.14
N LEU A 105 3.25 -0.28 0.97
CA LEU A 105 2.00 0.43 0.78
C LEU A 105 0.94 -0.53 0.26
N SER A 106 -0.19 -0.61 0.96
CA SER A 106 -1.42 -1.24 0.47
C SER A 106 -2.47 -0.16 0.23
N THR A 107 -3.12 -0.18 -0.93
CA THR A 107 -4.11 0.81 -1.35
C THR A 107 -5.29 0.11 -2.01
N PRO A 108 -6.56 0.48 -1.71
CA PRO A 108 -7.71 -0.23 -2.23
C PRO A 108 -7.89 -0.02 -3.74
N GLN A 109 -8.35 -1.07 -4.42
CA GLN A 109 -8.85 -0.96 -5.78
C GLN A 109 -10.21 -0.23 -5.73
N VAL A 110 -10.26 0.97 -6.29
CA VAL A 110 -11.48 1.79 -6.28
C VAL A 110 -12.14 1.70 -7.64
N ASP A 111 -13.10 0.81 -7.78
CA ASP A 111 -13.90 0.65 -8.99
C ASP A 111 -15.31 1.22 -8.79
N LEU A 112 -15.64 2.28 -9.51
CA LEU A 112 -16.95 2.92 -9.49
C LEU A 112 -17.48 3.10 -10.91
N PHE A 113 -18.69 2.61 -11.19
CA PHE A 113 -19.37 2.77 -12.47
C PHE A 113 -18.54 2.28 -13.69
N ASP A 114 -17.95 1.10 -13.58
CA ASP A 114 -17.06 0.49 -14.60
C ASP A 114 -15.82 1.35 -14.91
N ARG A 115 -15.32 2.12 -13.94
CA ARG A 115 -14.08 2.88 -14.02
C ARG A 115 -13.23 2.65 -12.78
N THR A 116 -11.96 2.38 -13.01
CA THR A 116 -10.95 2.34 -11.95
C THR A 116 -10.52 3.76 -11.59
N PHE A 117 -10.59 4.11 -10.30
CA PHE A 117 -10.24 5.44 -9.78
C PHE A 117 -8.93 5.47 -9.01
N ASN A 118 -8.38 4.31 -8.69
CA ASN A 118 -7.05 4.21 -8.14
C ASN A 118 -6.06 3.91 -9.28
N PRO A 119 -5.28 4.89 -9.73
CA PRO A 119 -4.39 4.71 -10.87
C PRO A 119 -3.17 3.82 -10.57
N VAL A 120 -2.88 3.55 -9.30
CA VAL A 120 -1.66 2.83 -8.86
C VAL A 120 -1.47 1.49 -9.57
N GLY A 121 -2.55 0.77 -9.85
CA GLY A 121 -2.48 -0.52 -10.55
C GLY A 121 -2.17 -0.42 -12.05
N GLU A 122 -2.32 0.77 -12.65
CA GLU A 122 -2.05 1.04 -14.06
C GLU A 122 -0.77 1.88 -14.26
N MET A 123 -0.24 2.45 -13.16
CA MET A 123 0.98 3.28 -13.18
C MET A 123 2.22 2.41 -13.34
N ASP A 124 3.12 2.85 -14.20
CA ASP A 124 4.48 2.32 -14.21
C ASP A 124 5.32 2.92 -13.07
N THR A 125 6.53 2.41 -12.89
CA THR A 125 7.40 2.86 -11.80
C THR A 125 7.90 4.30 -11.98
N ASP A 126 7.95 4.82 -13.21
CA ASP A 126 8.32 6.21 -13.48
C ASP A 126 7.18 7.15 -13.06
N GLU A 127 5.93 6.78 -13.31
CA GLU A 127 4.76 7.53 -12.82
C GLU A 127 4.63 7.45 -11.29
N LEU A 128 4.95 6.29 -10.69
CA LEU A 128 4.95 6.13 -9.23
C LEU A 128 6.01 7.00 -8.54
N ILE A 129 7.22 7.10 -9.09
CA ILE A 129 8.27 7.96 -8.51
C ILE A 129 7.91 9.45 -8.65
N GLU A 130 7.31 9.86 -9.76
CA GLU A 130 6.81 11.24 -9.93
C GLU A 130 5.76 11.58 -8.86
N MET A 131 4.80 10.68 -8.60
CA MET A 131 3.79 10.85 -7.54
C MET A 131 4.44 10.94 -6.15
N ILE A 132 5.49 10.17 -5.88
CA ILE A 132 6.24 10.24 -4.61
C ILE A 132 6.94 11.59 -4.48
N GLN A 133 7.59 12.08 -5.54
CA GLN A 133 8.25 13.38 -5.54
C GLN A 133 7.27 14.54 -5.31
N GLU A 134 6.08 14.50 -5.92
CA GLU A 134 5.04 15.51 -5.68
C GLU A 134 4.58 15.57 -4.22
N ARG A 135 4.69 14.46 -3.50
CA ARG A 135 4.28 14.33 -2.10
C ARG A 135 5.40 14.63 -1.09
N TYR A 136 6.64 14.43 -1.50
CA TYR A 136 7.83 14.58 -0.66
C TYR A 136 8.83 15.52 -1.35
N ASP A 137 8.76 16.82 -1.03
CA ASP A 137 9.64 17.87 -1.57
C ASP A 137 11.14 17.62 -1.25
N GLU A 138 11.42 16.69 -0.32
CA GLU A 138 12.79 16.35 0.09
C GLU A 138 13.51 15.40 -0.88
N ILE A 139 12.82 14.84 -1.90
CA ILE A 139 13.38 13.94 -2.91
C ILE A 139 13.49 14.67 -4.24
N GLY A 140 14.70 15.06 -4.63
CA GLY A 140 15.00 15.77 -5.88
C GLY A 140 15.90 14.99 -6.83
N ASP A 141 16.09 15.52 -8.03
CA ASP A 141 17.01 15.05 -9.07
C ASP A 141 16.95 13.53 -9.35
N VAL A 142 15.73 12.99 -9.50
CA VAL A 142 15.50 11.57 -9.72
C VAL A 142 15.92 11.16 -11.14
N THR A 143 16.70 10.09 -11.25
CA THR A 143 17.16 9.50 -12.51
C THR A 143 17.07 7.97 -12.45
N ARG A 144 16.37 7.36 -13.41
CA ARG A 144 16.32 5.90 -13.57
C ARG A 144 17.70 5.36 -13.92
N GLU A 145 18.16 4.32 -13.20
CA GLU A 145 19.48 3.73 -13.39
C GLU A 145 19.45 2.26 -13.85
N ALA A 146 18.56 1.46 -13.26
CA ALA A 146 18.51 0.03 -13.52
C ALA A 146 17.11 -0.53 -13.28
N GLU A 147 16.88 -1.72 -13.81
CA GLU A 147 15.69 -2.53 -13.56
C GLU A 147 16.10 -3.98 -13.26
N ARG A 148 15.32 -4.67 -12.45
CA ARG A 148 15.48 -6.09 -12.13
C ARG A 148 14.13 -6.73 -11.86
N GLN A 149 14.11 -8.05 -11.83
CA GLN A 149 12.94 -8.81 -11.37
C GLN A 149 13.19 -9.24 -9.92
N ALA A 150 12.17 -9.04 -9.07
CA ALA A 150 12.14 -9.54 -7.70
C ALA A 150 10.79 -10.20 -7.39
N GLU A 151 10.75 -11.00 -6.34
CA GLU A 151 9.52 -11.64 -5.89
C GLU A 151 8.74 -10.68 -4.96
N LEU A 152 7.46 -10.48 -5.24
CA LEU A 152 6.53 -9.73 -4.39
C LEU A 152 5.19 -10.46 -4.37
N LEU A 153 4.72 -10.85 -3.18
CA LEU A 153 3.47 -11.64 -2.98
C LEU A 153 3.41 -12.92 -3.83
N GLY A 154 4.58 -13.58 -4.02
CA GLY A 154 4.70 -14.81 -4.81
C GLY A 154 4.69 -14.60 -6.33
N GLU A 155 4.72 -13.36 -6.81
CA GLU A 155 4.79 -13.00 -8.21
C GLU A 155 6.14 -12.35 -8.54
N SER A 156 6.68 -12.64 -9.74
CA SER A 156 7.86 -11.92 -10.24
C SER A 156 7.42 -10.56 -10.77
N ARG A 157 7.94 -9.48 -10.18
CA ARG A 157 7.62 -8.10 -10.53
C ARG A 157 8.87 -7.31 -10.86
N GLU A 158 8.71 -6.34 -11.74
CA GLU A 158 9.78 -5.39 -12.03
C GLU A 158 10.02 -4.50 -10.79
N VAL A 159 11.28 -4.31 -10.48
CA VAL A 159 11.75 -3.33 -9.50
C VAL A 159 12.74 -2.42 -10.19
N VAL A 160 12.39 -1.16 -10.26
CA VAL A 160 13.26 -0.13 -10.86
C VAL A 160 14.05 0.58 -9.78
N THR A 161 15.31 0.81 -10.10
CA THR A 161 16.24 1.52 -9.25
C THR A 161 16.46 2.92 -9.81
N TYR A 162 16.26 3.92 -8.96
CA TYR A 162 16.50 5.33 -9.26
C TYR A 162 17.61 5.87 -8.39
N ARG A 163 18.40 6.78 -8.95
CA ARG A 163 19.22 7.70 -8.18
C ARG A 163 18.38 8.93 -7.84
N ALA A 164 18.50 9.41 -6.61
CA ALA A 164 17.88 10.65 -6.15
C ALA A 164 18.85 11.42 -5.25
N GLU A 165 18.57 12.70 -5.01
CA GLU A 165 19.20 13.47 -3.93
C GLU A 165 18.14 13.78 -2.88
N GLY A 166 18.49 13.65 -1.59
CA GLY A 166 17.53 13.92 -0.54
C GLY A 166 18.13 14.07 0.85
N GLU A 167 17.31 14.59 1.77
CA GLU A 167 17.64 14.64 3.19
C GLU A 167 17.23 13.35 3.86
N PHE A 168 18.19 12.53 4.24
CA PHE A 168 17.94 11.21 4.84
C PHE A 168 18.25 11.13 6.34
N LEU A 169 18.94 12.15 6.87
CA LEU A 169 19.35 12.21 8.27
C LEU A 169 18.56 13.29 9.02
N PRO A 170 18.36 13.12 10.36
CA PRO A 170 17.65 14.13 11.13
C PRO A 170 18.34 15.48 11.10
N THR A 171 17.55 16.55 11.08
CA THR A 171 17.93 17.96 11.00
C THR A 171 18.88 18.48 12.10
N SER A 172 19.26 17.63 13.07
CA SER A 172 20.20 17.97 14.14
C SER A 172 21.68 17.88 13.73
N LEU A 173 21.97 17.29 12.57
CA LEU A 173 23.32 17.29 11.99
C LEU A 173 23.37 18.37 10.90
N PRO A 174 24.53 19.00 10.62
CA PRO A 174 24.69 19.87 9.47
C PRO A 174 24.64 19.00 8.22
N VAL A 175 23.45 18.69 7.76
CA VAL A 175 23.25 17.71 6.69
C VAL A 175 23.26 18.43 5.37
N SER A 176 24.14 17.97 4.54
CA SER A 176 24.07 18.10 3.10
C SER A 176 23.11 17.05 2.54
N LEU A 177 22.44 17.37 1.46
CA LEU A 177 21.79 16.42 0.57
C LEU A 177 22.73 15.23 0.37
N VAL A 178 22.21 14.03 0.50
CA VAL A 178 22.96 12.78 0.24
C VAL A 178 22.42 12.13 -1.02
N ASP A 179 23.34 11.51 -1.76
CA ASP A 179 22.95 10.65 -2.88
C ASP A 179 22.21 9.42 -2.34
N LEU A 180 21.01 9.20 -2.86
CA LEU A 180 20.14 8.10 -2.50
C LEU A 180 19.98 7.11 -3.64
N THR A 181 19.78 5.86 -3.30
CA THR A 181 19.24 4.83 -4.17
C THR A 181 17.80 4.56 -3.73
N VAL A 182 16.88 4.65 -4.69
CA VAL A 182 15.46 4.37 -4.48
C VAL A 182 15.05 3.18 -5.32
N HIS A 183 14.46 2.18 -4.71
CA HIS A 183 13.90 1.00 -5.36
C HIS A 183 12.39 1.08 -5.31
N ILE A 184 11.72 0.93 -6.45
CA ILE A 184 10.25 0.93 -6.54
C ILE A 184 9.81 -0.32 -7.25
N SER A 185 8.92 -1.10 -6.64
CA SER A 185 8.29 -2.23 -7.29
C SER A 185 7.09 -1.78 -8.12
N GLU A 186 6.80 -2.49 -9.21
CA GLU A 186 5.45 -2.46 -9.76
C GLU A 186 4.43 -2.86 -8.70
N ALA A 187 3.20 -2.37 -8.85
CA ALA A 187 2.11 -2.75 -7.99
C ALA A 187 1.61 -4.19 -8.29
N VAL A 188 1.25 -4.92 -7.25
CA VAL A 188 0.62 -6.24 -7.33
C VAL A 188 -0.83 -6.13 -6.87
N ALA A 189 -1.77 -6.59 -7.71
CA ALA A 189 -3.16 -6.71 -7.32
C ALA A 189 -3.35 -7.97 -6.44
N VAL A 190 -3.89 -7.80 -5.25
CA VAL A 190 -4.17 -8.90 -4.31
C VAL A 190 -5.48 -8.62 -3.58
N GLY A 191 -6.44 -9.55 -3.65
CA GLY A 191 -7.79 -9.31 -3.13
C GLY A 191 -8.42 -8.09 -3.79
N ASP A 192 -8.89 -7.16 -2.98
CA ASP A 192 -9.47 -5.89 -3.42
C ASP A 192 -8.47 -4.72 -3.32
N ASP A 193 -7.16 -5.02 -3.22
CA ASP A 193 -6.09 -4.03 -3.04
C ASP A 193 -5.00 -4.11 -4.09
N PHE A 194 -4.19 -3.04 -4.14
CA PHE A 194 -2.87 -3.02 -4.76
C PHE A 194 -1.81 -2.88 -3.68
N VAL A 195 -0.73 -3.66 -3.79
CA VAL A 195 0.43 -3.57 -2.91
C VAL A 195 1.66 -3.21 -3.74
N LEU A 196 2.41 -2.22 -3.27
CA LEU A 196 3.70 -1.84 -3.83
C LEU A 196 4.71 -1.55 -2.71
N CYS A 197 6.00 -1.61 -3.04
CA CYS A 197 7.06 -1.40 -2.09
C CYS A 197 8.06 -0.36 -2.57
N VAL A 198 8.59 0.40 -1.61
CA VAL A 198 9.64 1.40 -1.85
C VAL A 198 10.80 1.15 -0.88
N GLY A 199 12.00 0.95 -1.40
CA GLY A 199 13.23 0.87 -0.63
C GLY A 199 14.07 2.13 -0.85
N ILE A 200 14.63 2.72 0.20
CA ILE A 200 15.48 3.92 0.11
C ILE A 200 16.71 3.72 1.00
N HIS A 201 17.89 3.97 0.45
CA HIS A 201 19.14 3.93 1.21
C HIS A 201 20.19 4.89 0.62
N PRO A 202 21.19 5.32 1.41
CA PRO A 202 22.35 6.03 0.88
C PRO A 202 23.08 5.21 -0.18
N ARG A 203 23.54 5.86 -1.25
CA ARG A 203 24.18 5.21 -2.38
C ARG A 203 25.48 4.49 -2.03
N GLU A 204 26.14 4.91 -0.97
CA GLU A 204 27.37 4.29 -0.47
C GLU A 204 27.14 2.91 0.16
N ILE A 205 25.90 2.54 0.42
CA ILE A 205 25.50 1.27 1.01
C ILE A 205 24.79 0.45 -0.09
N ASP A 206 25.31 -0.73 -0.41
CA ASP A 206 24.55 -1.67 -1.24
C ASP A 206 23.60 -2.46 -0.35
N ASP A 207 22.31 -2.20 -0.51
CA ASP A 207 21.23 -2.81 0.26
C ASP A 207 20.27 -3.65 -0.59
N THR A 208 20.61 -3.89 -1.84
CA THR A 208 19.76 -4.55 -2.82
C THR A 208 19.29 -5.93 -2.34
N ASP A 209 20.23 -6.76 -1.83
CA ASP A 209 19.89 -8.12 -1.37
C ASP A 209 18.93 -8.10 -0.17
N ALA A 210 19.09 -7.13 0.75
CA ALA A 210 18.20 -6.98 1.89
C ALA A 210 16.80 -6.53 1.45
N ILE A 211 16.72 -5.59 0.50
CA ILE A 211 15.46 -5.14 -0.09
C ILE A 211 14.76 -6.28 -0.83
N ASP A 212 15.47 -7.09 -1.60
CA ASP A 212 14.88 -8.24 -2.29
C ASP A 212 14.36 -9.29 -1.30
N SER A 213 15.04 -9.49 -0.17
CA SER A 213 14.57 -10.36 0.91
C SER A 213 13.31 -9.83 1.60
N LEU A 214 13.22 -8.51 1.78
CA LEU A 214 12.02 -7.86 2.32
C LEU A 214 10.84 -7.96 1.35
N LEU A 215 11.07 -7.71 0.04
CA LEU A 215 10.07 -7.85 -1.01
C LEU A 215 9.48 -9.27 -1.04
N ALA A 216 10.35 -10.28 -1.05
CA ALA A 216 9.93 -11.69 -1.04
C ALA A 216 9.18 -12.09 0.24
N GLY A 217 9.40 -11.38 1.34
CA GLY A 217 8.76 -11.60 2.62
C GLY A 217 7.44 -10.84 2.83
N VAL A 218 6.96 -10.08 1.85
CA VAL A 218 5.69 -9.34 1.99
C VAL A 218 4.51 -10.31 1.96
N GLU A 219 3.60 -10.14 2.92
CA GLU A 219 2.32 -10.83 3.00
C GLU A 219 1.18 -9.81 3.10
N HIS A 220 0.05 -10.10 2.46
CA HIS A 220 -1.19 -9.34 2.56
C HIS A 220 -2.15 -10.04 3.53
N GLN A 221 -2.86 -9.28 4.37
CA GLN A 221 -3.64 -9.81 5.49
C GLN A 221 -5.16 -9.88 5.21
N GLY A 222 -5.57 -9.67 3.96
CA GLY A 222 -6.97 -9.76 3.51
C GLY A 222 -7.35 -11.13 2.98
#